data_ec5e3e9bf1be059d5726664ba0bd3785
#
_entry.id   ec5e3e9bf1be059d5726664ba0bd3785
#
_cell.length_a   1.000
_cell.length_b   1.000
_cell.length_c   1.000
_cell.angle_alpha   90.00
_cell.angle_beta   90.00
_cell.angle_gamma   90.00
#
_symmetry.space_group_name_H-M   'P 1'
#
loop_
_entity.id
_entity.type
_entity.pdbx_description
1 polymer ?
#
loop_
_entity_poly.entity_id
_entity_poly.type
_entity_poly.pdbx_seq_one_letter_code
_entity_poly.pdbx_strand_id
1 'polypeptide(L)' 'MNKEEFHKLLLCGFDVEFDYKEAFYSITTFEENGKIKFSVANNKNWCIELDTIEEVDSTLIEGQTLLKIIEALQNDAICY' A
#
# COMPACT_ATOMS: atom_id res chain seq x y z
N MET A 1 9.59 -1.79 -7.66
CA MET A 1 9.65 -0.48 -6.97
C MET A 1 10.34 -0.69 -5.63
N ASN A 2 11.29 0.17 -5.28
CA ASN A 2 11.98 0.05 -4.00
C ASN A 2 11.22 0.79 -2.88
N LYS A 3 11.67 0.59 -1.65
CA LYS A 3 11.03 1.17 -0.47
C LYS A 3 10.95 2.70 -0.53
N GLU A 4 12.05 3.35 -0.95
CA GLU A 4 12.10 4.81 -1.00
C GLU A 4 11.08 5.38 -1.99
N GLU A 5 10.97 4.79 -3.16
CA GLU A 5 10.00 5.20 -4.17
C GLU A 5 8.57 4.98 -3.68
N PHE A 6 8.32 3.83 -3.06
CA PHE A 6 7.02 3.49 -2.52
C PHE A 6 6.58 4.50 -1.46
N HIS A 7 7.46 4.78 -0.50
CA HIS A 7 7.17 5.74 0.58
C HIS A 7 6.98 7.15 0.02
N LYS A 8 7.81 7.54 -0.95
CA LYS A 8 7.70 8.86 -1.57
C LYS A 8 6.34 9.04 -2.24
N LEU A 9 5.88 8.04 -2.97
CA LEU A 9 4.57 8.12 -3.63
C LEU A 9 3.44 8.28 -2.63
N LEU A 10 3.44 7.46 -1.57
CA LEU A 10 2.40 7.55 -0.55
C LEU A 10 2.42 8.90 0.17
N LEU A 11 3.60 9.39 0.53
CA LEU A 11 3.71 10.65 1.25
C LEU A 11 3.42 11.86 0.37
N CYS A 12 3.49 11.71 -0.95
CA CYS A 12 3.06 12.73 -1.89
C CYS A 12 1.56 12.67 -2.19
N GLY A 13 0.85 11.72 -1.59
CA GLY A 13 -0.60 11.61 -1.76
C GLY A 13 -1.06 10.77 -2.94
N PHE A 14 -0.17 10.03 -3.58
CA PHE A 14 -0.55 9.13 -4.67
C PHE A 14 -1.10 7.83 -4.11
N ASP A 15 -2.14 7.30 -4.74
CA ASP A 15 -2.63 5.97 -4.46
C ASP A 15 -1.75 4.97 -5.19
N VAL A 16 -1.40 3.89 -4.52
CA VAL A 16 -0.61 2.81 -5.13
C VAL A 16 -1.50 1.59 -5.27
N GLU A 17 -1.65 1.09 -6.50
CA GLU A 17 -2.57 0.00 -6.81
C GLU A 17 -1.86 -1.12 -7.55
N PHE A 18 -2.23 -2.35 -7.25
CA PHE A 18 -1.60 -3.53 -7.87
C PHE A 18 -2.48 -4.77 -7.71
N ASP A 19 -2.25 -5.74 -8.58
CA ASP A 19 -2.88 -7.07 -8.48
C ASP A 19 -1.94 -8.02 -7.74
N TYR A 20 -2.50 -8.83 -6.86
CA TYR A 20 -1.74 -9.87 -6.16
C TYR A 20 -2.66 -11.02 -5.78
N LYS A 21 -2.33 -12.22 -6.24
CA LYS A 21 -3.07 -13.45 -5.91
C LYS A 21 -4.58 -13.31 -6.05
N GLU A 22 -5.03 -12.96 -7.24
CA GLU A 22 -6.44 -12.88 -7.63
C GLU A 22 -7.24 -11.77 -6.94
N ALA A 23 -6.56 -10.83 -6.28
CA ALA A 23 -7.21 -9.67 -5.69
C ALA A 23 -6.51 -8.40 -6.16
N PHE A 24 -7.27 -7.32 -6.23
CA PHE A 24 -6.75 -6.00 -6.58
C PHE A 24 -6.64 -5.18 -5.29
N TYR A 25 -5.45 -4.66 -5.03
CA TYR A 25 -5.16 -3.90 -3.80
C TYR A 25 -4.94 -2.44 -4.09
N SER A 26 -5.32 -1.61 -3.13
CA SER A 26 -5.14 -0.17 -3.21
C SER A 26 -4.63 0.32 -1.86
N ILE A 27 -3.57 1.13 -1.91
CA ILE A 27 -3.00 1.76 -0.72
C ILE A 27 -3.20 3.26 -0.88
N THR A 28 -3.89 3.88 0.06
CA THR A 28 -4.18 5.31 0.01
C THR A 28 -3.67 6.02 1.25
N THR A 29 -3.35 7.30 1.08
CA THR A 29 -2.95 8.18 2.17
C THR A 29 -4.06 9.20 2.37
N PHE A 30 -4.45 9.43 3.61
CA PHE A 30 -5.49 10.42 3.91
C PHE A 30 -5.13 11.17 5.18
N GLU A 31 -5.84 12.26 5.44
CA GLU A 31 -5.64 13.06 6.63
C GLU A 31 -6.88 12.97 7.52
N GLU A 32 -6.66 12.76 8.82
CA GLU A 32 -7.73 12.70 9.80
C GLU A 32 -7.26 13.44 11.05
N ASN A 33 -8.00 14.45 11.45
CA ASN A 33 -7.69 15.28 12.63
C ASN A 33 -6.26 15.85 12.59
N GLY A 34 -5.81 16.27 11.41
CA GLY A 34 -4.49 16.85 11.22
C GLY A 34 -3.36 15.84 11.18
N LYS A 35 -3.68 14.54 11.17
CA LYS A 35 -2.66 13.48 11.10
C LYS A 35 -2.76 12.73 9.79
N ILE A 36 -1.61 12.38 9.24
CA ILE A 36 -1.53 11.55 8.05
C ILE A 36 -1.73 10.10 8.45
N LYS A 37 -2.65 9.43 7.77
CA LYS A 37 -2.97 8.01 7.99
C LYS A 37 -2.98 7.27 6.67
N PHE A 38 -2.99 5.95 6.73
CA PHE A 38 -2.92 5.10 5.55
C PHE A 38 -4.03 4.07 5.58
N SER A 39 -4.50 3.68 4.41
CA SER A 39 -5.51 2.64 4.25
C SER A 39 -5.01 1.62 3.23
N VAL A 40 -5.18 0.35 3.53
CA VAL A 40 -4.91 -0.74 2.59
C VAL A 40 -6.21 -1.50 2.41
N ALA A 41 -6.64 -1.64 1.17
CA ALA A 41 -7.91 -2.28 0.86
C ALA A 41 -7.77 -3.19 -0.36
N ASN A 42 -8.69 -4.14 -0.50
CA ASN A 42 -8.77 -4.95 -1.71
C ASN A 42 -10.21 -5.00 -2.23
N ASN A 43 -10.39 -5.60 -3.39
CA ASN A 43 -11.71 -5.72 -4.01
C ASN A 43 -12.51 -6.93 -3.50
N LYS A 44 -12.09 -7.53 -2.40
CA LYS A 44 -12.74 -8.69 -1.76
C LYS A 44 -13.30 -8.32 -0.38
N ASN A 45 -13.74 -7.08 -0.20
CA ASN A 45 -14.35 -6.58 1.04
C ASN A 45 -13.40 -6.58 2.25
N TRP A 46 -12.12 -6.33 2.01
CA TRP A 46 -11.13 -6.25 3.06
C TRP A 46 -10.49 -4.86 3.06
N CYS A 47 -10.39 -4.26 4.24
CA CYS A 47 -9.80 -2.93 4.39
C CYS A 47 -9.26 -2.76 5.81
N ILE A 48 -8.08 -2.18 5.93
CA ILE A 48 -7.53 -1.80 7.23
C ILE A 48 -7.00 -0.37 7.16
N GLU A 49 -7.00 0.30 8.30
CA GLU A 49 -6.42 1.63 8.44
C GLU A 49 -5.21 1.55 9.36
N LEU A 50 -4.18 2.33 9.04
CA LEU A 50 -2.89 2.28 9.73
C LEU A 50 -2.42 3.70 10.05
N ASP A 51 -1.72 3.85 11.16
CA ASP A 51 -1.27 5.15 11.64
C ASP A 51 0.12 5.54 11.11
N THR A 52 0.95 4.57 10.73
CA THR A 52 2.31 4.83 10.30
C THR A 52 2.62 4.10 9.00
N ILE A 53 3.59 4.65 8.26
CA ILE A 53 4.02 4.04 7.00
C ILE A 53 4.75 2.71 7.26
N GLU A 54 5.39 2.58 8.43
CA GLU A 54 6.05 1.32 8.83
C GLU A 54 5.02 0.21 9.01
N GLU A 55 3.83 0.54 9.52
CA GLU A 55 2.75 -0.43 9.63
C GLU A 55 2.22 -0.86 8.26
N VAL A 56 2.23 0.06 7.29
CA VAL A 56 1.89 -0.28 5.90
C VAL A 56 2.87 -1.33 5.38
N ASP A 57 4.17 -1.07 5.54
CA ASP A 57 5.22 -1.99 5.08
C ASP A 57 5.06 -3.40 5.66
N SER A 58 4.68 -3.49 6.93
CA SER A 58 4.60 -4.78 7.63
C SER A 58 3.22 -5.44 7.56
N THR A 59 2.26 -4.84 6.87
CA THR A 59 0.94 -5.45 6.68
C THR A 59 1.09 -6.79 5.97
N LEU A 60 0.48 -7.83 6.53
CA LEU A 60 0.54 -9.15 5.93
C LEU A 60 -0.59 -9.36 4.93
N ILE A 61 -0.22 -9.78 3.72
CA ILE A 61 -1.17 -10.11 2.66
C ILE A 61 -0.79 -11.51 2.18
N GLU A 62 -1.66 -12.47 2.41
CA GLU A 62 -1.43 -13.86 2.02
C GLU A 62 -0.08 -14.38 2.56
N GLY A 63 0.24 -14.01 3.81
CA GLY A 63 1.46 -14.46 4.47
C GLY A 63 2.73 -13.72 4.10
N GLN A 64 2.64 -12.67 3.26
CA GLN A 64 3.79 -11.90 2.81
C GLN A 64 3.63 -10.45 3.24
N THR A 65 4.73 -9.78 3.61
CA THR A 65 4.64 -8.35 3.96
C THR A 65 4.39 -7.54 2.70
N LEU A 66 3.60 -6.47 2.86
CA LEU A 66 3.24 -5.59 1.76
C LEU A 66 4.49 -5.00 1.07
N LEU A 67 5.49 -4.60 1.85
CA LEU A 67 6.71 -4.05 1.27
C LEU A 67 7.43 -5.08 0.38
N LYS A 68 7.50 -6.34 0.80
CA LYS A 68 8.12 -7.39 -0.04
C LYS A 68 7.34 -7.61 -1.33
N ILE A 69 6.02 -7.54 -1.27
CA ILE A 69 5.19 -7.67 -2.47
C ILE A 69 5.50 -6.53 -3.44
N ILE A 70 5.52 -5.30 -2.95
CA ILE A 70 5.79 -4.11 -3.77
C ILE A 70 7.19 -4.19 -4.40
N GLU A 71 8.18 -4.61 -3.61
CA GLU A 71 9.57 -4.73 -4.11
C GLU A 71 9.74 -5.82 -5.16
N ALA A 72 8.91 -6.85 -5.11
CA ALA A 72 8.98 -7.97 -6.04
C ALA A 72 8.22 -7.72 -7.35
N LEU A 73 7.27 -6.79 -7.37
CA LEU A 73 6.47 -6.50 -8.55
C LEU A 73 7.27 -5.69 -9.59
N GLN A 74 6.99 -5.94 -10.86
CA GLN A 74 7.52 -5.12 -11.96
C GLN A 74 6.89 -3.73 -11.87
N ASN A 75 7.63 -2.70 -12.22
CA ASN A 75 7.14 -1.33 -12.15
C ASN A 75 5.87 -1.11 -12.98
N ASP A 76 5.74 -1.78 -14.10
CA ASP A 76 4.55 -1.67 -14.96
C ASP A 76 3.32 -2.40 -14.40
N ALA A 77 3.50 -3.22 -13.36
CA ALA A 77 2.40 -3.89 -12.68
C ALA A 77 1.80 -3.04 -11.55
N ILE A 78 2.39 -1.89 -11.27
CA ILE A 78 1.95 -1.00 -10.20
C ILE A 78 1.42 0.30 -10.82
N CYS A 79 0.19 0.67 -10.46
CA CYS A 79 -0.41 1.94 -10.87
C CYS A 79 -0.32 2.96 -9.74
N TYR A 80 -0.05 4.21 -10.13
CA TYR A 80 -0.06 5.30 -9.15
C TYR A 80 -0.32 6.64 -9.82
#